data_89a3954ac3ed451766b6b37760d796eb
#
_entry.id   89a3954ac3ed451766b6b37760d796eb
#
_cell.length_a   1.000
_cell.length_b   1.000
_cell.length_c   1.000
_cell.angle_alpha   90.00
_cell.angle_beta   90.00
_cell.angle_gamma   90.00
#
_symmetry.space_group_name_H-M   'P 1'
#
loop_
_entity.id
_entity.type
_entity.pdbx_description
1 polymer ?
#
loop_
_entity_poly.entity_id
_entity_poly.type
_entity_poly.pdbx_seq_one_letter_code
_entity_poly.pdbx_strand_id
1 'polypeptide(L)'
;MEGSDNSLLPSPDAIYAILKEKNEYVKVHGKSLLKSDALYKYILETTAYPREHECLREIRLATEQHPLALMAGSPDEVQLLQMLLKVLNAKLAIEIGVFTGYSLLATALALPEDGKIIAIDPVKEFYEIGLPSIKKAGMTHKIDFRESTALPVLDQLLSEGKNEGAFDFIFVDADKFNYINYHERAIKLVRIGGIIAYDNTLWSGAVAASPDEPHTQFDLLCAEHAKKFNTAMAADKRVEVSQLSIADGVTLCRRVA
;
A
#
# COMPACT_ATOMS: atom_id res chain seq x y z
N MET A 1 -22.18 -5.83 -17.37
CA MET A 1 -21.94 -4.69 -16.44
C MET A 1 -22.82 -4.95 -15.22
N GLU A 2 -22.32 -5.77 -14.31
CA GLU A 2 -22.95 -5.95 -12.99
C GLU A 2 -22.33 -4.91 -12.08
N GLY A 3 -23.15 -3.96 -11.63
CA GLY A 3 -22.75 -2.98 -10.63
C GLY A 3 -22.31 -3.73 -9.38
N SER A 4 -21.16 -3.39 -8.85
CA SER A 4 -20.72 -3.87 -7.54
C SER A 4 -21.82 -3.52 -6.53
N ASP A 5 -22.45 -4.54 -5.97
CA ASP A 5 -23.44 -4.37 -4.91
C ASP A 5 -22.74 -3.83 -3.65
N ASN A 6 -22.70 -2.52 -3.54
CA ASN A 6 -22.15 -1.81 -2.39
C ASN A 6 -23.01 -1.94 -1.14
N SER A 7 -24.16 -2.65 -1.21
CA SER A 7 -25.11 -2.79 -0.09
C SER A 7 -24.59 -3.65 1.07
N LEU A 8 -23.52 -4.43 0.84
CA LEU A 8 -22.89 -5.29 1.86
C LEU A 8 -21.74 -4.61 2.62
N LEU A 9 -21.33 -3.41 2.20
CA LEU A 9 -20.26 -2.70 2.87
C LEU A 9 -20.78 -2.11 4.19
N PRO A 10 -20.05 -2.31 5.31
CA PRO A 10 -20.35 -1.59 6.55
C PRO A 10 -20.31 -0.08 6.32
N SER A 11 -21.09 0.69 7.10
CA SER A 11 -20.97 2.14 7.06
C SER A 11 -19.56 2.62 7.41
N PRO A 12 -19.14 3.80 6.97
CA PRO A 12 -17.84 4.37 7.33
C PRO A 12 -17.58 4.37 8.84
N ASP A 13 -18.61 4.69 9.65
CA ASP A 13 -18.52 4.68 11.12
C ASP A 13 -18.31 3.26 11.67
N ALA A 14 -18.97 2.25 11.08
CA ALA A 14 -18.78 0.86 11.46
C ALA A 14 -17.39 0.36 11.09
N ILE A 15 -16.87 0.73 9.92
CA ILE A 15 -15.47 0.44 9.50
C ILE A 15 -14.50 1.10 10.47
N TYR A 16 -14.70 2.37 10.81
CA TYR A 16 -13.86 3.09 11.77
C TYR A 16 -13.83 2.40 13.14
N ALA A 17 -14.98 1.97 13.66
CA ALA A 17 -15.04 1.26 14.93
C ALA A 17 -14.28 -0.07 14.91
N ILE A 18 -14.44 -0.88 13.84
CA ILE A 18 -13.73 -2.14 13.65
C ILE A 18 -12.21 -1.92 13.57
N LEU A 19 -11.79 -0.93 12.77
CA LEU A 19 -10.36 -0.62 12.63
C LEU A 19 -9.74 -0.13 13.94
N LYS A 20 -10.49 0.62 14.74
CA LYS A 20 -10.03 1.09 16.06
C LYS A 20 -9.85 -0.07 17.04
N GLU A 21 -10.77 -1.03 17.08
CA GLU A 21 -10.65 -2.23 17.91
C GLU A 21 -9.46 -3.11 17.46
N LYS A 22 -9.34 -3.33 16.16
CA LYS A 22 -8.23 -4.09 15.57
C LYS A 22 -6.86 -3.42 15.82
N ASN A 23 -6.82 -2.09 15.89
CA ASN A 23 -5.60 -1.35 16.18
C ASN A 23 -5.01 -1.69 17.56
N GLU A 24 -5.84 -1.93 18.58
CA GLU A 24 -5.36 -2.34 19.90
C GLU A 24 -4.70 -3.72 19.87
N TYR A 25 -5.25 -4.66 19.07
CA TYR A 25 -4.62 -5.96 18.85
C TYR A 25 -3.25 -5.81 18.16
N VAL A 26 -3.17 -5.02 17.09
CA VAL A 26 -1.95 -4.81 16.32
C VAL A 26 -0.86 -4.10 17.14
N LYS A 27 -1.22 -3.17 18.02
CA LYS A 27 -0.27 -2.53 18.96
C LYS A 27 0.45 -3.54 19.85
N VAL A 28 -0.22 -4.64 20.23
CA VAL A 28 0.32 -5.67 21.11
C VAL A 28 1.10 -6.73 20.33
N HIS A 29 0.59 -7.16 19.17
CA HIS A 29 1.07 -8.34 18.44
C HIS A 29 1.84 -8.03 17.15
N GLY A 30 1.84 -6.76 16.72
CA GLY A 30 2.44 -6.35 15.45
C GLY A 30 1.62 -6.74 14.22
N LYS A 31 1.95 -6.15 13.06
CA LYS A 31 1.35 -6.44 11.77
C LYS A 31 2.29 -7.38 10.99
N SER A 32 2.21 -8.66 11.27
CA SER A 32 3.06 -9.66 10.60
C SER A 32 2.38 -11.02 10.53
N LEU A 33 2.64 -11.76 9.44
CA LEU A 33 2.24 -13.15 9.25
C LEU A 33 3.18 -14.13 9.94
N LEU A 34 4.27 -13.67 10.53
CA LEU A 34 5.18 -14.49 11.32
C LEU A 34 4.47 -14.96 12.60
N LYS A 35 4.60 -16.24 12.92
CA LYS A 35 4.04 -16.85 14.13
C LYS A 35 4.91 -16.59 15.38
N SER A 36 5.65 -15.46 15.41
CA SER A 36 6.54 -15.13 16.51
C SER A 36 6.81 -13.63 16.52
N ASP A 37 6.23 -12.94 17.49
CA ASP A 37 6.47 -11.51 17.73
C ASP A 37 7.96 -11.22 17.97
N ALA A 38 8.64 -12.15 18.67
CA ALA A 38 10.10 -12.04 18.92
C ALA A 38 10.91 -12.08 17.62
N LEU A 39 10.52 -12.94 16.65
CA LEU A 39 11.18 -13.01 15.35
C LEU A 39 10.90 -11.74 14.52
N TYR A 40 9.66 -11.26 14.52
CA TYR A 40 9.33 -10.02 13.83
C TYR A 40 10.09 -8.81 14.42
N LYS A 41 10.10 -8.70 15.75
CA LYS A 41 10.89 -7.69 16.46
C LYS A 41 12.38 -7.77 16.08
N TYR A 42 12.95 -8.98 16.03
CA TYR A 42 14.33 -9.19 15.63
C TYR A 42 14.61 -8.66 14.21
N ILE A 43 13.71 -8.93 13.24
CA ILE A 43 13.83 -8.42 11.88
C ILE A 43 13.82 -6.87 11.87
N LEU A 44 12.89 -6.26 12.58
CA LEU A 44 12.79 -4.80 12.65
C LEU A 44 14.04 -4.19 13.28
N GLU A 45 14.51 -4.72 14.41
CA GLU A 45 15.65 -4.19 15.16
C GLU A 45 17.01 -4.42 14.46
N THR A 46 17.13 -5.48 13.66
CA THR A 46 18.40 -5.79 12.99
C THR A 46 18.50 -5.23 11.58
N THR A 47 17.35 -4.94 10.92
CA THR A 47 17.32 -4.60 9.49
C THR A 47 16.62 -3.28 9.20
N ALA A 48 15.37 -3.12 9.61
CA ALA A 48 14.57 -1.96 9.25
C ALA A 48 14.96 -0.71 10.05
N TYR A 49 14.86 -0.77 11.36
CA TYR A 49 15.10 0.39 12.24
C TYR A 49 16.51 0.98 12.17
N PRO A 50 17.60 0.20 12.12
CA PRO A 50 18.94 0.78 12.04
C PRO A 50 19.21 1.55 10.74
N ARG A 51 18.39 1.36 9.71
CA ARG A 51 18.51 2.02 8.42
C ARG A 51 17.34 2.96 8.10
N GLU A 52 16.39 3.08 9.03
CA GLU A 52 15.26 3.99 8.91
C GLU A 52 15.74 5.44 8.93
N HIS A 53 15.36 6.21 7.91
CA HIS A 53 15.65 7.64 7.85
C HIS A 53 14.96 8.37 9.03
N GLU A 54 15.62 9.37 9.65
CA GLU A 54 15.08 10.10 10.80
C GLU A 54 13.64 10.59 10.56
N CYS A 55 13.38 11.19 9.41
CA CYS A 55 12.04 11.71 9.07
C CYS A 55 11.00 10.59 8.87
N LEU A 56 11.40 9.39 8.43
CA LEU A 56 10.51 8.23 8.41
C LEU A 56 10.14 7.81 9.84
N ARG A 57 11.11 7.72 10.71
CA ARG A 57 10.88 7.44 12.13
C ARG A 57 9.93 8.44 12.76
N GLU A 58 10.06 9.72 12.45
CA GLU A 58 9.16 10.77 12.96
C GLU A 58 7.72 10.53 12.50
N ILE A 59 7.48 10.22 11.20
CA ILE A 59 6.15 9.90 10.71
C ILE A 59 5.61 8.65 11.40
N ARG A 60 6.40 7.58 11.50
CA ARG A 60 5.99 6.35 12.16
C ARG A 60 5.54 6.61 13.61
N LEU A 61 6.34 7.32 14.39
CA LEU A 61 6.01 7.64 15.79
C LEU A 61 4.77 8.53 15.91
N ALA A 62 4.57 9.47 14.99
CA ALA A 62 3.35 10.28 14.94
C ALA A 62 2.13 9.41 14.58
N THR A 63 2.29 8.48 13.64
CA THR A 63 1.24 7.56 13.20
C THR A 63 0.84 6.58 14.30
N GLU A 64 1.77 6.10 15.11
CA GLU A 64 1.49 5.22 16.26
C GLU A 64 0.50 5.83 17.27
N GLN A 65 0.39 7.16 17.32
CA GLN A 65 -0.57 7.85 18.16
C GLN A 65 -1.95 8.01 17.50
N HIS A 66 -2.07 7.70 16.22
CA HIS A 66 -3.33 7.86 15.49
C HIS A 66 -4.30 6.71 15.79
N PRO A 67 -5.62 6.95 15.91
CA PRO A 67 -6.61 5.89 16.15
C PRO A 67 -6.66 4.80 15.08
N LEU A 68 -6.17 5.09 13.88
CA LEU A 68 -6.08 4.17 12.75
C LEU A 68 -4.64 3.77 12.41
N ALA A 69 -3.73 3.77 13.39
CA ALA A 69 -2.30 3.47 13.18
C ALA A 69 -2.05 2.14 12.46
N LEU A 70 -2.97 1.17 12.59
CA LEU A 70 -2.89 -0.11 11.89
C LEU A 70 -2.89 0.01 10.35
N MET A 71 -3.36 1.14 9.80
CA MET A 71 -3.37 1.38 8.36
C MET A 71 -1.99 1.71 7.79
N ALA A 72 -1.00 1.99 8.64
CA ALA A 72 0.36 2.28 8.18
C ALA A 72 1.04 1.01 7.64
N GLY A 73 1.76 1.15 6.52
CA GLY A 73 2.65 0.12 6.03
C GLY A 73 3.72 -0.25 7.07
N SER A 74 4.13 -1.51 7.12
CA SER A 74 5.13 -1.96 8.07
C SER A 74 6.55 -1.57 7.66
N PRO A 75 7.47 -1.33 8.61
CA PRO A 75 8.82 -0.82 8.30
C PRO A 75 9.65 -1.76 7.41
N ASP A 76 9.51 -3.07 7.57
CA ASP A 76 10.20 -4.08 6.76
C ASP A 76 9.66 -4.13 5.32
N GLU A 77 8.36 -4.01 5.15
CA GLU A 77 7.72 -3.88 3.84
C GLU A 77 8.18 -2.60 3.12
N VAL A 78 8.08 -1.45 3.79
CA VAL A 78 8.47 -0.16 3.22
C VAL A 78 9.97 -0.17 2.84
N GLN A 79 10.81 -0.85 3.62
CA GLN A 79 12.22 -1.06 3.27
C GLN A 79 12.39 -1.91 2.01
N LEU A 80 11.55 -2.95 1.81
CA LEU A 80 11.53 -3.74 0.57
C LEU A 80 11.14 -2.86 -0.61
N LEU A 81 10.08 -2.04 -0.49
CA LEU A 81 9.65 -1.13 -1.56
C LEU A 81 10.78 -0.15 -1.96
N GLN A 82 11.49 0.42 -0.98
CA GLN A 82 12.66 1.26 -1.26
C GLN A 82 13.76 0.51 -2.01
N MET A 83 14.02 -0.74 -1.66
CA MET A 83 15.01 -1.58 -2.34
C MET A 83 14.59 -1.83 -3.79
N LEU A 84 13.33 -2.17 -4.04
CA LEU A 84 12.80 -2.40 -5.39
C LEU A 84 12.90 -1.16 -6.26
N LEU A 85 12.52 0.02 -5.74
CA LEU A 85 12.65 1.30 -6.46
C LEU A 85 14.10 1.55 -6.91
N LYS A 86 15.06 1.30 -6.04
CA LYS A 86 16.51 1.46 -6.34
C LYS A 86 16.99 0.43 -7.36
N VAL A 87 16.58 -0.84 -7.24
CA VAL A 87 16.94 -1.91 -8.21
C VAL A 87 16.37 -1.61 -9.60
N LEU A 88 15.14 -1.07 -9.66
CA LEU A 88 14.49 -0.63 -10.91
C LEU A 88 15.10 0.63 -11.51
N ASN A 89 15.93 1.39 -10.76
CA ASN A 89 16.33 2.74 -11.09
C ASN A 89 15.09 3.62 -11.39
N ALA A 90 14.05 3.46 -10.58
CA ALA A 90 12.76 4.11 -10.78
C ALA A 90 12.89 5.63 -10.71
N LYS A 91 12.16 6.34 -11.59
CA LYS A 91 12.05 7.81 -11.62
C LYS A 91 10.63 8.29 -11.45
N LEU A 92 9.66 7.58 -12.03
CA LEU A 92 8.25 7.95 -11.97
C LEU A 92 7.47 6.87 -11.22
N ALA A 93 6.78 7.29 -10.16
CA ALA A 93 5.97 6.40 -9.35
C ALA A 93 4.55 6.94 -9.13
N ILE A 94 3.62 6.02 -8.82
CA ILE A 94 2.28 6.36 -8.30
C ILE A 94 2.11 5.63 -6.97
N GLU A 95 1.48 6.30 -6.00
CA GLU A 95 1.02 5.71 -4.76
C GLU A 95 -0.48 5.93 -4.60
N ILE A 96 -1.22 4.84 -4.40
CA ILE A 96 -2.67 4.82 -4.21
C ILE A 96 -2.96 4.40 -2.78
N GLY A 97 -3.44 5.34 -1.97
CA GLY A 97 -3.49 5.24 -0.52
C GLY A 97 -2.19 5.75 0.10
N VAL A 98 -2.27 6.87 0.82
CA VAL A 98 -1.11 7.59 1.36
C VAL A 98 -1.12 7.57 2.88
N PHE A 99 -2.29 7.68 3.47
CA PHE A 99 -2.48 7.83 4.89
C PHE A 99 -1.56 8.94 5.45
N THR A 100 -0.73 8.65 6.46
CA THR A 100 0.18 9.64 7.06
C THR A 100 1.46 9.88 6.25
N GLY A 101 1.66 9.17 5.12
CA GLY A 101 2.78 9.40 4.20
C GLY A 101 4.08 8.70 4.57
N TYR A 102 4.05 7.61 5.35
CA TYR A 102 5.23 6.83 5.70
C TYR A 102 5.86 6.16 4.46
N SER A 103 5.08 5.39 3.70
CA SER A 103 5.48 4.77 2.42
C SER A 103 5.78 5.82 1.36
N LEU A 104 5.02 6.92 1.32
CA LEU A 104 5.23 8.03 0.40
C LEU A 104 6.60 8.70 0.58
N LEU A 105 6.97 9.01 1.83
CA LEU A 105 8.30 9.58 2.10
C LEU A 105 9.39 8.57 1.75
N ALA A 106 9.21 7.30 2.06
CA ALA A 106 10.18 6.25 1.74
C ALA A 106 10.39 6.14 0.22
N THR A 107 9.31 6.18 -0.56
CA THR A 107 9.36 6.22 -2.02
C THR A 107 10.10 7.45 -2.52
N ALA A 108 9.76 8.64 -2.02
CA ALA A 108 10.42 9.90 -2.40
C ALA A 108 11.92 9.91 -2.09
N LEU A 109 12.35 9.31 -0.97
CA LEU A 109 13.75 9.14 -0.59
C LEU A 109 14.49 8.12 -1.47
N ALA A 110 13.79 7.14 -2.00
CA ALA A 110 14.37 6.09 -2.87
C ALA A 110 14.54 6.56 -4.32
N LEU A 111 13.69 7.47 -4.80
CA LEU A 111 13.77 8.05 -6.14
C LEU A 111 14.96 9.00 -6.26
N PRO A 112 15.58 9.11 -7.46
CA PRO A 112 16.64 10.10 -7.73
C PRO A 112 16.11 11.54 -7.59
N GLU A 113 17.02 12.53 -7.64
CA GLU A 113 16.67 13.94 -7.42
C GLU A 113 15.62 14.46 -8.41
N ASP A 114 15.68 14.02 -9.65
CA ASP A 114 14.71 14.34 -10.71
C ASP A 114 13.45 13.44 -10.69
N GLY A 115 13.36 12.52 -9.73
CA GLY A 115 12.23 11.61 -9.62
C GLY A 115 10.93 12.29 -9.15
N LYS A 116 9.80 11.73 -9.54
CA LYS A 116 8.45 12.22 -9.20
C LYS A 116 7.53 11.10 -8.77
N ILE A 117 6.62 11.42 -7.86
CA ILE A 117 5.58 10.51 -7.40
C ILE A 117 4.23 11.24 -7.38
N ILE A 118 3.22 10.63 -7.99
CA ILE A 118 1.82 11.03 -7.85
C ILE A 118 1.25 10.24 -6.67
N ALA A 119 0.82 10.95 -5.65
CA ALA A 119 0.30 10.41 -4.40
C ALA A 119 -1.20 10.70 -4.31
N ILE A 120 -2.03 9.66 -4.18
CA ILE A 120 -3.49 9.80 -4.27
C ILE A 120 -4.11 9.30 -2.97
N ASP A 121 -4.83 10.18 -2.28
CA ASP A 121 -5.59 9.84 -1.07
C ASP A 121 -6.83 10.74 -0.95
N PRO A 122 -8.00 10.23 -0.58
CA PRO A 122 -9.20 11.04 -0.41
C PRO A 122 -9.19 11.89 0.87
N VAL A 123 -8.27 11.64 1.83
CA VAL A 123 -8.25 12.29 3.14
C VAL A 123 -6.92 13.04 3.34
N LYS A 124 -6.91 14.29 2.94
CA LYS A 124 -5.73 15.16 3.02
C LYS A 124 -5.23 15.35 4.45
N GLU A 125 -6.14 15.37 5.41
CA GLU A 125 -5.82 15.55 6.84
C GLU A 125 -4.86 14.46 7.35
N PHE A 126 -4.94 13.25 6.82
CA PHE A 126 -3.99 12.19 7.16
C PHE A 126 -2.59 12.52 6.62
N TYR A 127 -2.50 12.90 5.35
CA TYR A 127 -1.23 13.31 4.73
C TYR A 127 -0.58 14.49 5.47
N GLU A 128 -1.38 15.43 5.99
CA GLU A 128 -0.90 16.59 6.74
C GLU A 128 -0.17 16.21 8.03
N ILE A 129 -0.41 15.02 8.60
CA ILE A 129 0.31 14.50 9.78
C ILE A 129 1.81 14.30 9.45
N GLY A 130 2.14 13.69 8.31
CA GLY A 130 3.52 13.43 7.93
C GLY A 130 4.19 14.57 7.17
N LEU A 131 3.42 15.54 6.68
CA LEU A 131 3.91 16.65 5.85
C LEU A 131 5.07 17.45 6.49
N PRO A 132 5.10 17.74 7.81
CA PRO A 132 6.25 18.39 8.44
C PRO A 132 7.56 17.62 8.25
N SER A 133 7.54 16.29 8.44
CA SER A 133 8.71 15.44 8.27
C SER A 133 9.10 15.27 6.80
N ILE A 134 8.13 15.22 5.88
CA ILE A 134 8.38 15.26 4.43
C ILE A 134 9.08 16.57 4.02
N LYS A 135 8.63 17.71 4.57
CA LYS A 135 9.29 19.01 4.37
C LYS A 135 10.70 19.05 4.94
N LYS A 136 10.88 18.53 6.17
CA LYS A 136 12.19 18.42 6.82
C LYS A 136 13.17 17.58 6.01
N ALA A 137 12.69 16.50 5.40
CA ALA A 137 13.48 15.66 4.49
C ALA A 137 13.77 16.30 3.13
N GLY A 138 13.17 17.45 2.81
CA GLY A 138 13.36 18.14 1.53
C GLY A 138 12.66 17.49 0.33
N MET A 139 11.72 16.55 0.57
CA MET A 139 11.15 15.69 -0.48
C MET A 139 9.87 16.24 -1.13
N THR A 140 9.34 17.37 -0.68
CA THR A 140 8.09 17.93 -1.22
C THR A 140 8.12 18.19 -2.72
N HIS A 141 9.27 18.53 -3.27
CA HIS A 141 9.43 18.82 -4.69
C HIS A 141 9.25 17.59 -5.60
N LYS A 142 9.31 16.38 -5.04
CA LYS A 142 9.08 15.11 -5.77
C LYS A 142 7.62 14.70 -5.76
N ILE A 143 6.80 15.21 -4.83
CA ILE A 143 5.46 14.72 -4.53
C ILE A 143 4.39 15.61 -5.16
N ASP A 144 3.54 15.01 -6.01
CA ASP A 144 2.29 15.57 -6.51
C ASP A 144 1.14 14.88 -5.75
N PHE A 145 0.72 15.49 -4.63
CA PHE A 145 -0.39 14.98 -3.83
C PHE A 145 -1.73 15.40 -4.43
N ARG A 146 -2.61 14.43 -4.64
CA ARG A 146 -3.95 14.60 -5.20
C ARG A 146 -5.00 14.13 -4.21
N GLU A 147 -5.74 15.06 -3.64
CA GLU A 147 -6.88 14.78 -2.78
C GLU A 147 -8.07 14.29 -3.62
N SER A 148 -8.18 12.98 -3.75
CA SER A 148 -9.23 12.33 -4.56
C SER A 148 -9.26 10.83 -4.28
N THR A 149 -10.38 10.17 -4.62
CA THR A 149 -10.38 8.73 -4.86
C THR A 149 -9.54 8.38 -6.09
N ALA A 150 -8.97 7.16 -6.13
CA ALA A 150 -7.93 6.88 -7.12
C ALA A 150 -8.46 6.68 -8.55
N LEU A 151 -9.62 6.06 -8.74
CA LEU A 151 -10.11 5.73 -10.09
C LEU A 151 -10.22 6.94 -11.03
N PRO A 152 -10.81 8.09 -10.62
CA PRO A 152 -10.87 9.27 -11.47
C PRO A 152 -9.48 9.81 -11.85
N VAL A 153 -8.52 9.78 -10.93
CA VAL A 153 -7.15 10.25 -11.18
C VAL A 153 -6.43 9.34 -12.17
N LEU A 154 -6.57 8.02 -12.00
CA LEU A 154 -5.97 7.04 -12.92
C LEU A 154 -6.60 7.12 -14.32
N ASP A 155 -7.92 7.32 -14.42
CA ASP A 155 -8.62 7.52 -15.68
C ASP A 155 -8.18 8.84 -16.36
N GLN A 156 -7.99 9.91 -15.59
CA GLN A 156 -7.44 11.17 -16.09
C GLN A 156 -6.02 10.96 -16.65
N LEU A 157 -5.13 10.29 -15.90
CA LEU A 157 -3.76 10.03 -16.35
C LEU A 157 -3.73 9.24 -17.66
N LEU A 158 -4.61 8.25 -17.82
CA LEU A 158 -4.73 7.49 -19.07
C LEU A 158 -5.26 8.34 -20.21
N SER A 159 -6.21 9.25 -19.95
CA SER A 159 -6.78 10.13 -21.00
C SER A 159 -5.75 11.08 -21.59
N GLU A 160 -4.67 11.39 -20.88
CA GLU A 160 -3.59 12.26 -21.37
C GLU A 160 -2.68 11.55 -22.40
N GLY A 161 -2.80 10.24 -22.63
CA GLY A 161 -2.05 9.46 -23.60
C GLY A 161 -0.55 9.33 -23.35
N LYS A 162 0.11 10.43 -22.97
CA LYS A 162 1.56 10.47 -22.68
C LYS A 162 1.99 9.63 -21.46
N ASN A 163 1.04 9.23 -20.62
CA ASN A 163 1.30 8.53 -19.37
C ASN A 163 1.23 7.00 -19.53
N GLU A 164 0.81 6.48 -20.68
CA GLU A 164 0.81 5.03 -20.95
C GLU A 164 2.25 4.50 -20.95
N GLY A 165 2.52 3.50 -20.11
CA GLY A 165 3.86 2.92 -19.96
C GLY A 165 4.92 3.89 -19.45
N ALA A 166 4.53 4.99 -18.79
CA ALA A 166 5.47 6.00 -18.31
C ALA A 166 6.02 5.72 -16.90
N PHE A 167 5.27 5.03 -16.06
CA PHE A 167 5.64 4.83 -14.66
C PHE A 167 6.50 3.59 -14.45
N ASP A 168 7.52 3.72 -13.62
CA ASP A 168 8.43 2.61 -13.27
C ASP A 168 7.83 1.72 -12.18
N PHE A 169 7.11 2.35 -11.23
CA PHE A 169 6.61 1.70 -10.03
C PHE A 169 5.26 2.28 -9.62
N ILE A 170 4.33 1.40 -9.24
CA ILE A 170 3.02 1.78 -8.69
C ILE A 170 2.81 1.00 -7.40
N PHE A 171 2.53 1.70 -6.30
CA PHE A 171 2.16 1.08 -5.03
C PHE A 171 0.66 1.27 -4.78
N VAL A 172 -0.02 0.19 -4.41
CA VAL A 172 -1.48 0.17 -4.18
C VAL A 172 -1.73 -0.33 -2.77
N ASP A 173 -2.08 0.60 -1.88
CA ASP A 173 -2.47 0.33 -0.50
C ASP A 173 -3.75 1.11 -0.16
N ALA A 174 -4.84 0.77 -0.83
CA ALA A 174 -6.13 1.42 -0.68
C ALA A 174 -7.25 0.39 -0.41
N ASP A 175 -8.48 0.73 -0.73
CA ASP A 175 -9.64 -0.14 -0.56
C ASP A 175 -9.57 -1.40 -1.44
N LYS A 176 -9.60 -2.55 -0.80
CA LYS A 176 -9.38 -3.87 -1.44
C LYS A 176 -10.46 -4.24 -2.46
N PHE A 177 -11.62 -3.62 -2.36
CA PHE A 177 -12.76 -3.79 -3.28
C PHE A 177 -12.45 -3.31 -4.68
N ASN A 178 -11.53 -2.35 -4.83
CA ASN A 178 -11.14 -1.75 -6.09
C ASN A 178 -9.80 -2.25 -6.65
N TYR A 179 -9.12 -3.21 -6.02
CA TYR A 179 -7.80 -3.67 -6.46
C TYR A 179 -7.78 -4.15 -7.92
N ILE A 180 -8.78 -4.89 -8.37
CA ILE A 180 -8.90 -5.29 -9.78
C ILE A 180 -9.11 -4.06 -10.69
N ASN A 181 -9.94 -3.10 -10.27
CA ASN A 181 -10.17 -1.88 -11.02
C ASN A 181 -8.91 -1.00 -11.09
N TYR A 182 -8.13 -0.94 -10.01
CA TYR A 182 -6.83 -0.27 -10.00
C TYR A 182 -5.84 -0.98 -10.92
N HIS A 183 -5.80 -2.32 -10.88
CA HIS A 183 -4.91 -3.10 -11.74
C HIS A 183 -5.12 -2.83 -13.23
N GLU A 184 -6.38 -2.79 -13.70
CA GLU A 184 -6.70 -2.55 -15.10
C GLU A 184 -6.25 -1.18 -15.62
N ARG A 185 -6.01 -0.23 -14.73
CA ARG A 185 -5.45 1.09 -15.04
C ARG A 185 -3.93 1.11 -14.86
N ALA A 186 -3.48 0.58 -13.73
CA ALA A 186 -2.08 0.53 -13.37
C ALA A 186 -1.24 -0.22 -14.41
N ILE A 187 -1.75 -1.34 -14.94
CA ILE A 187 -1.06 -2.13 -15.98
C ILE A 187 -0.81 -1.34 -17.27
N LYS A 188 -1.68 -0.37 -17.60
CA LYS A 188 -1.49 0.51 -18.76
C LYS A 188 -0.52 1.66 -18.46
N LEU A 189 -0.50 2.14 -17.21
CA LEU A 189 0.34 3.24 -16.78
C LEU A 189 1.79 2.80 -16.50
N VAL A 190 2.00 1.62 -15.93
CA VAL A 190 3.33 1.09 -15.66
C VAL A 190 4.00 0.65 -16.96
N ARG A 191 5.31 0.91 -17.11
CA ARG A 191 6.08 0.46 -18.29
C ARG A 191 6.28 -1.06 -18.30
N ILE A 192 6.60 -1.61 -19.45
CA ILE A 192 7.09 -3.00 -19.53
C ILE A 192 8.36 -3.12 -18.68
N GLY A 193 8.41 -4.16 -17.84
CA GLY A 193 9.48 -4.38 -16.87
C GLY A 193 9.34 -3.56 -15.58
N GLY A 194 8.38 -2.64 -15.49
CA GLY A 194 8.01 -1.94 -14.25
C GLY A 194 7.20 -2.83 -13.32
N ILE A 195 7.05 -2.40 -12.07
CA ILE A 195 6.40 -3.18 -11.01
C ILE A 195 5.18 -2.44 -10.47
N ILE A 196 4.09 -3.19 -10.25
CA ILE A 196 2.95 -2.78 -9.43
C ILE A 196 3.02 -3.63 -8.16
N ALA A 197 3.10 -2.99 -6.99
CA ALA A 197 3.08 -3.64 -5.69
C ALA A 197 1.73 -3.40 -5.02
N TYR A 198 1.15 -4.45 -4.45
CA TYR A 198 -0.15 -4.41 -3.76
C TYR A 198 0.03 -4.86 -2.32
N ASP A 199 -0.38 -4.03 -1.36
CA ASP A 199 -0.37 -4.37 0.06
C ASP A 199 -1.61 -5.16 0.50
N ASN A 200 -1.51 -5.83 1.65
CA ASN A 200 -2.54 -6.57 2.36
C ASN A 200 -3.19 -7.71 1.53
N THR A 201 -2.45 -8.31 0.60
CA THR A 201 -2.97 -9.34 -0.29
C THR A 201 -3.19 -10.70 0.39
N LEU A 202 -2.67 -10.89 1.62
CA LEU A 202 -2.95 -12.05 2.47
C LEU A 202 -3.89 -11.70 3.63
N TRP A 203 -4.21 -10.43 3.84
CA TRP A 203 -5.16 -9.93 4.84
C TRP A 203 -4.97 -10.57 6.21
N SER A 204 -3.75 -10.47 6.76
CA SER A 204 -3.35 -11.07 8.05
C SER A 204 -3.63 -12.58 8.15
N GLY A 205 -3.62 -13.29 7.01
CA GLY A 205 -3.89 -14.72 6.93
C GLY A 205 -5.35 -15.10 6.68
N ALA A 206 -6.30 -14.17 6.76
CA ALA A 206 -7.72 -14.45 6.60
C ALA A 206 -8.09 -15.03 5.22
N VAL A 207 -7.26 -14.81 4.19
CA VAL A 207 -7.43 -15.47 2.89
C VAL A 207 -7.35 -17.00 2.95
N ALA A 208 -6.76 -17.58 4.00
CA ALA A 208 -6.61 -19.01 4.20
C ALA A 208 -7.22 -19.48 5.53
N ALA A 209 -7.98 -18.62 6.21
CA ALA A 209 -8.56 -18.91 7.50
C ALA A 209 -9.53 -20.09 7.46
N SER A 210 -9.49 -20.89 8.53
CA SER A 210 -10.49 -21.93 8.78
C SER A 210 -11.85 -21.29 9.11
N PRO A 211 -12.99 -21.92 8.75
CA PRO A 211 -14.31 -21.46 9.17
C PRO A 211 -14.48 -21.28 10.69
N ASP A 212 -13.67 -22.00 11.48
CA ASP A 212 -13.71 -21.98 12.95
C ASP A 212 -12.84 -20.85 13.56
N GLU A 213 -12.03 -20.16 12.74
CA GLU A 213 -11.23 -19.05 13.22
C GLU A 213 -12.09 -17.77 13.36
N PRO A 214 -11.97 -17.03 14.49
CA PRO A 214 -12.75 -15.83 14.71
C PRO A 214 -12.27 -14.70 13.81
N HIS A 215 -13.13 -14.26 12.90
CA HIS A 215 -12.92 -13.07 12.06
C HIS A 215 -14.14 -12.16 12.10
N THR A 216 -13.91 -10.85 11.97
CA THR A 216 -15.02 -9.92 11.78
C THR A 216 -15.63 -10.11 10.39
N GLN A 217 -16.90 -9.71 10.23
CA GLN A 217 -17.54 -9.72 8.90
C GLN A 217 -16.77 -8.86 7.89
N PHE A 218 -16.16 -7.76 8.33
CA PHE A 218 -15.32 -6.91 7.50
C PHE A 218 -14.03 -7.65 7.05
N ASP A 219 -13.36 -8.38 7.96
CA ASP A 219 -12.17 -9.15 7.59
C ASP A 219 -12.49 -10.22 6.55
N LEU A 220 -13.60 -10.94 6.73
CA LEU A 220 -14.03 -11.96 5.76
C LEU A 220 -14.33 -11.35 4.39
N LEU A 221 -14.97 -10.18 4.36
CA LEU A 221 -15.28 -9.47 3.12
C LEU A 221 -14.00 -8.99 2.41
N CYS A 222 -13.07 -8.39 3.15
CA CYS A 222 -11.77 -7.98 2.59
C CYS A 222 -10.95 -9.18 2.11
N ALA A 223 -10.92 -10.27 2.88
CA ALA A 223 -10.25 -11.52 2.49
C ALA A 223 -10.85 -12.13 1.21
N GLU A 224 -12.18 -12.06 1.02
CA GLU A 224 -12.83 -12.52 -0.22
C GLU A 224 -12.35 -11.69 -1.42
N HIS A 225 -12.30 -10.37 -1.29
CA HIS A 225 -11.78 -9.49 -2.34
C HIS A 225 -10.30 -9.73 -2.62
N ALA A 226 -9.48 -9.93 -1.58
CA ALA A 226 -8.07 -10.31 -1.74
C ALA A 226 -7.92 -11.66 -2.47
N LYS A 227 -8.73 -12.67 -2.15
CA LYS A 227 -8.75 -13.96 -2.89
C LYS A 227 -9.09 -13.77 -4.37
N LYS A 228 -10.13 -12.98 -4.67
CA LYS A 228 -10.52 -12.67 -6.06
C LYS A 228 -9.38 -11.99 -6.80
N PHE A 229 -8.76 -10.99 -6.19
CA PHE A 229 -7.60 -10.29 -6.75
C PHE A 229 -6.43 -11.24 -6.97
N ASN A 230 -6.02 -12.01 -5.98
CA ASN A 230 -4.90 -12.95 -6.08
C ASN A 230 -5.12 -13.98 -7.20
N THR A 231 -6.35 -14.50 -7.32
CA THR A 231 -6.71 -15.43 -8.40
C THR A 231 -6.63 -14.77 -9.78
N ALA A 232 -7.11 -13.53 -9.90
CA ALA A 232 -7.03 -12.77 -11.14
C ALA A 232 -5.57 -12.51 -11.54
N MET A 233 -4.71 -12.11 -10.60
CA MET A 233 -3.29 -11.87 -10.88
C MET A 233 -2.55 -13.14 -11.28
N ALA A 234 -2.83 -14.27 -10.64
CA ALA A 234 -2.25 -15.56 -11.00
C ALA A 234 -2.61 -16.01 -12.45
N ALA A 235 -3.74 -15.55 -12.96
CA ALA A 235 -4.21 -15.86 -14.31
C ALA A 235 -3.80 -14.80 -15.36
N ASP A 236 -3.34 -13.63 -14.94
CA ASP A 236 -3.03 -12.52 -15.84
C ASP A 236 -1.68 -12.73 -16.54
N LYS A 237 -1.72 -12.95 -17.84
CA LYS A 237 -0.54 -13.17 -18.67
C LYS A 237 0.26 -11.89 -18.99
N ARG A 238 -0.27 -10.72 -18.61
CA ARG A 238 0.40 -9.43 -18.81
C ARG A 238 1.48 -9.17 -17.75
N VAL A 239 1.48 -9.98 -16.68
CA VAL A 239 2.39 -9.82 -15.54
C VAL A 239 3.06 -11.13 -15.13
N GLU A 240 4.27 -11.01 -14.59
CA GLU A 240 4.88 -12.01 -13.72
C GLU A 240 4.55 -11.66 -12.28
N VAL A 241 4.13 -12.64 -11.48
CA VAL A 241 3.61 -12.42 -10.14
C VAL A 241 4.50 -13.09 -9.09
N SER A 242 4.76 -12.37 -8.01
CA SER A 242 5.37 -12.92 -6.78
C SER A 242 4.59 -12.44 -5.57
N GLN A 243 4.09 -13.36 -4.76
CA GLN A 243 3.37 -13.06 -3.52
C GLN A 243 4.28 -13.34 -2.32
N LEU A 244 4.48 -12.34 -1.48
CA LEU A 244 5.39 -12.36 -0.34
C LEU A 244 4.61 -12.33 0.97
N SER A 245 5.08 -13.10 1.96
CA SER A 245 4.53 -13.12 3.32
C SER A 245 5.20 -12.08 4.24
N ILE A 246 5.46 -10.87 3.71
CA ILE A 246 5.93 -9.72 4.48
C ILE A 246 4.73 -8.89 4.90
N ALA A 247 4.79 -8.22 6.05
CA ALA A 247 3.63 -7.56 6.63
C ALA A 247 2.40 -8.50 6.69
N ASP A 248 1.28 -8.11 6.13
CA ASP A 248 0.10 -8.96 5.94
C ASP A 248 -0.15 -9.34 4.47
N GLY A 249 0.94 -9.41 3.71
CA GLY A 249 1.00 -9.92 2.35
C GLY A 249 1.22 -8.86 1.28
N VAL A 250 2.33 -8.95 0.55
CA VAL A 250 2.63 -8.08 -0.58
C VAL A 250 2.65 -8.88 -1.87
N THR A 251 1.87 -8.46 -2.86
CA THR A 251 1.92 -9.04 -4.21
C THR A 251 2.62 -8.09 -5.16
N LEU A 252 3.69 -8.58 -5.78
CA LEU A 252 4.44 -7.88 -6.81
C LEU A 252 3.99 -8.39 -8.18
N CYS A 253 3.59 -7.47 -9.07
CA CYS A 253 3.24 -7.74 -10.46
C CYS A 253 4.20 -6.98 -11.37
N ARG A 254 5.11 -7.70 -12.05
CA ARG A 254 6.02 -7.13 -13.05
C ARG A 254 5.36 -7.18 -14.42
N ARG A 255 5.15 -6.04 -15.07
CA ARG A 255 4.56 -6.00 -16.41
C ARG A 255 5.49 -6.62 -17.45
N VAL A 256 4.96 -7.54 -18.28
CA VAL A 256 5.70 -8.21 -19.37
C VAL A 256 5.10 -7.96 -20.76
N ALA A 257 3.85 -7.50 -20.85
CA ALA A 257 3.16 -7.21 -22.10
C ALA A 257 2.24 -5.96 -22.01
#